data_4e8ae8a0aad07e08aec76c67a8092c4e
#
_entry.id   4e8ae8a0aad07e08aec76c67a8092c4e
#
_cell.length_a   1.000
_cell.length_b   1.000
_cell.length_c   1.000
_cell.angle_alpha   90.00
_cell.angle_beta   90.00
_cell.angle_gamma   90.00
#
_symmetry.space_group_name_H-M   'P 1'
#
loop_
_entity.id
_entity.type
_entity.pdbx_description
1 polymer ?
#
loop_
_entity_poly.entity_id
_entity_poly.type
_entity_poly.pdbx_seq_one_letter_code
_entity_poly.pdbx_strand_id
1 'polypeptide(L)'
;AEGVFDEGSKRSLKCTKLIRIIENVIFKEINIDFSTVTQREVLDTYQRFYQKVALRNKDLSRISVFTTNNDLYNETALDSMNIHFVNGFGGGLHKYFNPALFNYTYSKRMNLNVDKYEPVENMVYLYKIHGSVNWIYNESSHNSFFNIMEVNKLNENDSESGVIIYPTPTKQNKSLGAPYVDLFREFQHKLLEHNTVLFVIGYSFS
;
A
#
# COMPACT_ATOMS: atom_id res chain seq x y z
N ALA A 1 -31.92 -26.62 27.02
CA ALA A 1 -30.54 -26.12 26.91
C ALA A 1 -30.01 -26.14 25.48
N GLU A 2 -30.48 -27.04 24.60
CA GLU A 2 -30.02 -27.12 23.19
C GLU A 2 -30.44 -25.97 22.29
N GLY A 3 -31.60 -25.32 22.56
CA GLY A 3 -32.07 -24.22 21.71
C GLY A 3 -31.30 -22.90 21.80
N VAL A 4 -30.61 -22.62 22.92
CA VAL A 4 -29.90 -21.37 23.14
C VAL A 4 -28.53 -21.37 22.44
N PHE A 5 -27.87 -22.53 22.33
CA PHE A 5 -26.61 -22.67 21.60
C PHE A 5 -26.78 -22.53 20.08
N ASP A 6 -27.91 -22.95 19.52
CA ASP A 6 -28.21 -22.87 18.08
C ASP A 6 -28.50 -21.43 17.61
N GLU A 7 -29.16 -20.61 18.42
CA GLU A 7 -29.40 -19.19 18.09
C GLU A 7 -28.14 -18.34 18.11
N GLY A 8 -27.24 -18.55 19.05
CA GLY A 8 -25.94 -17.86 19.09
C GLY A 8 -25.07 -18.21 17.88
N SER A 9 -25.04 -19.45 17.48
CA SER A 9 -24.33 -19.91 16.28
C SER A 9 -24.92 -19.34 14.98
N LYS A 10 -26.25 -19.30 14.85
CA LYS A 10 -26.93 -18.70 13.68
C LYS A 10 -26.72 -17.20 13.59
N ARG A 11 -26.71 -16.48 14.72
CA ARG A 11 -26.40 -15.03 14.76
C ARG A 11 -24.96 -14.76 14.36
N SER A 12 -24.00 -15.52 14.89
CA SER A 12 -22.59 -15.43 14.52
C SER A 12 -22.38 -15.64 13.02
N LEU A 13 -23.01 -16.67 12.43
CA LEU A 13 -22.94 -16.96 11.00
C LEU A 13 -23.54 -15.85 10.14
N LYS A 14 -24.65 -15.25 10.57
CA LYS A 14 -25.26 -14.10 9.87
C LYS A 14 -24.34 -12.87 9.91
N CYS A 15 -23.74 -12.56 11.06
CA CYS A 15 -22.77 -11.46 11.18
C CYS A 15 -21.56 -11.65 10.29
N THR A 16 -20.99 -12.87 10.26
CA THR A 16 -19.85 -13.18 9.38
C THR A 16 -20.20 -13.01 7.90
N LYS A 17 -21.39 -13.46 7.48
CA LYS A 17 -21.85 -13.25 6.10
C LYS A 17 -22.02 -11.77 5.77
N LEU A 18 -22.59 -10.98 6.68
CA LEU A 18 -22.76 -9.54 6.48
C LEU A 18 -21.41 -8.82 6.38
N ILE A 19 -20.46 -9.16 7.24
CA ILE A 19 -19.10 -8.61 7.19
C ILE A 19 -18.47 -8.89 5.82
N ARG A 20 -18.53 -10.14 5.33
CA ARG A 20 -17.99 -10.50 4.00
C ARG A 20 -18.67 -9.73 2.85
N ILE A 21 -19.98 -9.51 2.93
CA ILE A 21 -20.67 -8.70 1.92
C ILE A 21 -20.15 -7.27 1.93
N ILE A 22 -19.97 -6.66 3.09
CA ILE A 22 -19.45 -5.30 3.24
C ILE A 22 -18.00 -5.23 2.73
N GLU A 23 -17.15 -6.17 3.12
CA GLU A 23 -15.77 -6.27 2.66
C GLU A 23 -15.70 -6.39 1.12
N ASN A 24 -16.54 -7.21 0.51
CA ASN A 24 -16.62 -7.34 -0.95
C ASN A 24 -17.10 -6.05 -1.64
N VAL A 25 -18.05 -5.33 -1.05
CA VAL A 25 -18.50 -4.03 -1.60
C VAL A 25 -17.35 -3.04 -1.54
N ILE A 26 -16.68 -2.91 -0.40
CA ILE A 26 -15.53 -2.02 -0.24
C ILE A 26 -14.43 -2.39 -1.24
N PHE A 27 -14.10 -3.68 -1.36
CA PHE A 27 -13.09 -4.16 -2.30
C PHE A 27 -13.40 -3.76 -3.74
N LYS A 28 -14.65 -3.88 -4.18
CA LYS A 28 -15.09 -3.46 -5.52
C LYS A 28 -14.96 -1.96 -5.74
N GLU A 29 -15.29 -1.16 -4.74
CA GLU A 29 -15.20 0.30 -4.82
C GLU A 29 -13.75 0.81 -4.87
N ILE A 30 -12.81 0.15 -4.18
CA ILE A 30 -11.39 0.54 -4.18
C ILE A 30 -10.61 -0.07 -5.36
N ASN A 31 -11.15 -1.07 -6.04
CA ASN A 31 -10.58 -1.64 -7.26
C ASN A 31 -10.99 -0.81 -8.48
N ILE A 32 -10.29 0.29 -8.67
CA ILE A 32 -10.61 1.34 -9.61
C ILE A 32 -10.41 0.90 -11.07
N ASP A 33 -11.43 1.14 -11.89
CA ASP A 33 -11.31 1.07 -13.35
C ASP A 33 -10.85 2.41 -13.91
N PHE A 34 -9.56 2.54 -14.17
CA PHE A 34 -8.95 3.75 -14.73
C PHE A 34 -9.35 4.05 -16.19
N SER A 35 -10.17 3.22 -16.84
CA SER A 35 -10.68 3.49 -18.18
C SER A 35 -11.78 4.55 -18.23
N THR A 36 -12.47 4.78 -17.10
CA THR A 36 -13.57 5.75 -17.00
C THR A 36 -13.08 7.19 -16.96
N VAL A 37 -13.89 8.13 -17.46
CA VAL A 37 -13.55 9.57 -17.50
C VAL A 37 -13.31 10.13 -16.11
N THR A 38 -14.22 9.87 -15.19
CA THR A 38 -14.13 10.37 -13.80
C THR A 38 -12.86 9.91 -13.10
N GLN A 39 -12.47 8.65 -13.27
CA GLN A 39 -11.28 8.11 -12.63
C GLN A 39 -9.98 8.65 -13.25
N ARG A 40 -10.01 8.99 -14.56
CA ARG A 40 -8.91 9.68 -15.24
C ARG A 40 -8.70 11.10 -14.72
N GLU A 41 -9.77 11.85 -14.46
CA GLU A 41 -9.68 13.19 -13.87
C GLU A 41 -9.05 13.16 -12.47
N VAL A 42 -9.42 12.15 -11.66
CA VAL A 42 -8.77 11.94 -10.36
C VAL A 42 -7.30 11.58 -10.54
N LEU A 43 -6.99 10.64 -11.44
CA LEU A 43 -5.60 10.24 -11.74
C LEU A 43 -4.76 11.44 -12.19
N ASP A 44 -5.29 12.32 -13.03
CA ASP A 44 -4.62 13.54 -13.47
C ASP A 44 -4.26 14.46 -12.29
N THR A 45 -5.08 14.50 -11.25
CA THR A 45 -4.76 15.23 -10.01
C THR A 45 -3.55 14.65 -9.29
N TYR A 46 -3.46 13.31 -9.18
CA TYR A 46 -2.27 12.65 -8.63
C TYR A 46 -1.02 12.89 -9.48
N GLN A 47 -1.15 12.81 -10.81
CA GLN A 47 -0.04 13.10 -11.72
C GLN A 47 0.46 14.53 -11.56
N ARG A 48 -0.42 15.52 -11.48
CA ARG A 48 -0.05 16.92 -11.22
C ARG A 48 0.66 17.10 -9.88
N PHE A 49 0.21 16.39 -8.85
CA PHE A 49 0.90 16.39 -7.56
C PHE A 49 2.33 15.88 -7.70
N TYR A 50 2.53 14.71 -8.31
CA TYR A 50 3.86 14.13 -8.48
C TYR A 50 4.75 14.94 -9.45
N GLN A 51 4.18 15.63 -10.44
CA GLN A 51 4.93 16.60 -11.26
C GLN A 51 5.54 17.71 -10.40
N LYS A 52 4.78 18.25 -9.44
CA LYS A 52 5.29 19.25 -8.50
C LYS A 52 6.36 18.70 -7.57
N VAL A 53 6.16 17.46 -7.11
CA VAL A 53 7.15 16.75 -6.30
C VAL A 53 8.47 16.54 -7.06
N ALA A 54 8.40 16.16 -8.34
CA ALA A 54 9.57 15.96 -9.19
C ALA A 54 10.37 17.25 -9.46
N LEU A 55 9.76 18.44 -9.30
CA LEU A 55 10.43 19.72 -9.43
C LEU A 55 11.18 20.18 -8.15
N ARG A 56 11.21 19.35 -7.11
CA ARG A 56 11.96 19.67 -5.87
C ARG A 56 13.46 19.80 -6.15
N ASN A 57 14.13 20.55 -5.27
CA ASN A 57 15.59 20.56 -5.27
C ASN A 57 16.14 19.14 -5.06
N LYS A 58 17.06 18.74 -5.92
CA LYS A 58 17.69 17.41 -5.97
C LYS A 58 18.56 17.11 -4.76
N ASP A 59 19.05 18.14 -4.07
CA ASP A 59 19.85 18.01 -2.85
C ASP A 59 19.03 17.62 -1.62
N LEU A 60 17.68 17.70 -1.73
CA LEU A 60 16.79 17.28 -0.65
C LEU A 60 16.61 15.76 -0.61
N SER A 61 16.39 15.26 0.60
CA SER A 61 16.04 13.85 0.82
C SER A 61 14.82 13.45 -0.02
N ARG A 62 14.78 12.19 -0.47
CA ARG A 62 13.65 11.67 -1.23
C ARG A 62 12.37 11.75 -0.45
N ILE A 63 11.27 11.96 -1.17
CA ILE A 63 9.96 12.07 -0.56
C ILE A 63 9.47 10.71 -0.05
N SER A 64 8.90 10.72 1.15
CA SER A 64 8.15 9.61 1.73
C SER A 64 6.67 9.97 1.70
N VAL A 65 5.87 9.20 0.99
CA VAL A 65 4.42 9.34 0.88
C VAL A 65 3.76 8.25 1.72
N PHE A 66 3.06 8.65 2.76
CA PHE A 66 2.26 7.74 3.60
C PHE A 66 0.79 7.93 3.24
N THR A 67 0.12 6.86 2.86
CA THR A 67 -1.29 6.91 2.49
C THR A 67 -2.11 5.90 3.27
N THR A 68 -3.32 6.30 3.64
CA THR A 68 -4.34 5.40 4.19
C THR A 68 -5.25 4.83 3.10
N ASN A 69 -5.11 5.30 1.85
CA ASN A 69 -5.90 4.85 0.73
C ASN A 69 -5.43 3.47 0.26
N ASN A 70 -6.39 2.59 0.02
CA ASN A 70 -6.13 1.22 -0.44
C ASN A 70 -6.12 1.08 -1.97
N ASP A 71 -6.58 2.12 -2.70
CA ASP A 71 -6.59 2.18 -4.16
C ASP A 71 -5.18 2.26 -4.78
N LEU A 72 -5.08 2.20 -6.10
CA LEU A 72 -3.82 2.22 -6.85
C LEU A 72 -3.54 3.54 -7.58
N TYR A 73 -4.15 4.65 -7.16
CA TYR A 73 -3.92 5.95 -7.81
C TYR A 73 -2.47 6.42 -7.74
N ASN A 74 -1.82 6.25 -6.57
CA ASN A 74 -0.42 6.65 -6.40
C ASN A 74 0.49 5.86 -7.33
N GLU A 75 0.35 4.53 -7.32
CA GLU A 75 1.16 3.62 -8.13
C GLU A 75 0.94 3.89 -9.62
N THR A 76 -0.32 3.99 -10.05
CA THR A 76 -0.68 4.27 -11.45
C THR A 76 -0.16 5.62 -11.93
N ALA A 77 -0.23 6.65 -11.08
CA ALA A 77 0.31 7.97 -11.41
C ALA A 77 1.83 7.93 -11.55
N LEU A 78 2.54 7.30 -10.62
CA LEU A 78 4.00 7.18 -10.65
C LEU A 78 4.47 6.38 -11.86
N ASP A 79 3.84 5.23 -12.14
CA ASP A 79 4.17 4.38 -13.29
C ASP A 79 3.94 5.13 -14.62
N SER A 80 2.80 5.82 -14.77
CA SER A 80 2.49 6.57 -15.99
C SER A 80 3.48 7.70 -16.29
N MET A 81 4.14 8.22 -15.25
CA MET A 81 5.15 9.27 -15.34
C MET A 81 6.58 8.73 -15.37
N ASN A 82 6.75 7.41 -15.35
CA ASN A 82 8.06 6.74 -15.26
C ASN A 82 8.88 7.23 -14.05
N ILE A 83 8.20 7.47 -12.93
CA ILE A 83 8.85 7.81 -11.66
C ILE A 83 9.02 6.52 -10.85
N HIS A 84 10.26 6.19 -10.52
CA HIS A 84 10.54 5.02 -9.70
C HIS A 84 10.00 5.19 -8.28
N PHE A 85 9.43 4.13 -7.73
CA PHE A 85 9.03 4.11 -6.32
C PHE A 85 9.38 2.79 -5.64
N VAL A 86 9.53 2.87 -4.33
CA VAL A 86 9.70 1.71 -3.45
C VAL A 86 8.48 1.64 -2.53
N ASN A 87 7.75 0.52 -2.59
CA ASN A 87 6.55 0.28 -1.79
C ASN A 87 6.70 -0.87 -0.78
N GLY A 88 7.96 -1.32 -0.57
CA GLY A 88 8.25 -2.45 0.31
C GLY A 88 8.12 -3.81 -0.37
N PHE A 89 7.78 -3.87 -1.65
CA PHE A 89 7.68 -5.12 -2.40
C PHE A 89 8.86 -5.29 -3.36
N GLY A 90 9.40 -6.49 -3.39
CA GLY A 90 10.50 -6.86 -4.28
C GLY A 90 10.53 -8.33 -4.59
N GLY A 91 11.27 -8.66 -5.63
CA GLY A 91 11.41 -10.01 -6.17
C GLY A 91 11.43 -9.99 -7.69
N GLY A 92 11.64 -11.17 -8.30
CA GLY A 92 11.64 -11.31 -9.75
C GLY A 92 10.25 -11.53 -10.32
N LEU A 93 9.81 -12.80 -10.34
CA LEU A 93 8.49 -13.18 -10.86
C LEU A 93 7.36 -12.91 -9.86
N HIS A 94 7.64 -13.02 -8.59
CA HIS A 94 6.71 -12.76 -7.52
C HIS A 94 7.28 -11.68 -6.61
N LYS A 95 6.47 -10.68 -6.28
CA LYS A 95 6.86 -9.62 -5.38
C LYS A 95 6.31 -9.90 -3.98
N TYR A 96 7.21 -9.96 -3.02
CA TYR A 96 6.88 -10.17 -1.62
C TYR A 96 7.19 -8.94 -0.80
N PHE A 97 6.39 -8.69 0.24
CA PHE A 97 6.63 -7.59 1.17
C PHE A 97 7.87 -7.88 2.02
N ASN A 98 8.79 -6.94 1.99
CA ASN A 98 10.00 -6.93 2.81
C ASN A 98 10.29 -5.49 3.25
N PRO A 99 10.10 -5.14 4.53
CA PRO A 99 10.33 -3.78 5.02
C PRO A 99 11.79 -3.32 4.84
N ALA A 100 12.75 -4.22 4.75
CA ALA A 100 14.14 -3.85 4.49
C ALA A 100 14.33 -3.15 3.13
N LEU A 101 13.40 -3.33 2.18
CA LEU A 101 13.45 -2.65 0.87
C LEU A 101 13.30 -1.13 0.98
N PHE A 102 12.72 -0.61 2.04
CA PHE A 102 12.66 0.83 2.28
C PHE A 102 14.05 1.46 2.56
N ASN A 103 15.05 0.64 2.83
CA ASN A 103 16.45 1.07 2.92
C ASN A 103 17.20 1.00 1.58
N TYR A 104 16.55 0.52 0.50
CA TYR A 104 17.16 0.40 -0.81
C TYR A 104 16.87 1.64 -1.64
N THR A 105 17.73 1.87 -2.62
CA THR A 105 17.61 2.98 -3.54
C THR A 105 18.03 2.57 -4.94
N TYR A 106 17.49 3.26 -5.94
CA TYR A 106 17.93 3.10 -7.32
C TYR A 106 19.10 4.04 -7.63
N SER A 107 20.10 3.50 -8.36
CA SER A 107 21.22 4.28 -8.86
C SER A 107 21.43 3.97 -10.34
N LYS A 108 21.78 4.98 -11.13
CA LYS A 108 22.16 4.83 -12.52
C LYS A 108 23.68 4.74 -12.65
N ARG A 109 24.17 3.90 -13.53
CA ARG A 109 25.59 3.79 -13.87
C ARG A 109 25.99 4.94 -14.79
N MET A 110 26.99 5.69 -14.41
CA MET A 110 27.44 6.90 -15.13
C MET A 110 28.55 6.67 -16.10
N ASN A 111 29.38 5.65 -15.88
CA ASN A 111 30.54 5.35 -16.74
C ASN A 111 30.63 3.84 -17.02
N LEU A 112 30.83 3.46 -18.29
CA LEU A 112 30.95 2.07 -18.69
C LEU A 112 32.27 1.43 -18.27
N ASN A 113 33.33 2.25 -18.13
CA ASN A 113 34.69 1.78 -17.85
C ASN A 113 35.05 1.78 -16.36
N VAL A 114 34.32 2.55 -15.56
CA VAL A 114 34.47 2.64 -14.10
C VAL A 114 33.11 2.57 -13.47
N ASP A 115 32.94 1.74 -12.46
CA ASP A 115 31.68 1.60 -11.73
C ASP A 115 31.37 2.85 -10.87
N LYS A 116 30.96 3.92 -11.56
CA LYS A 116 30.43 5.13 -10.95
C LYS A 116 28.91 5.11 -11.00
N TYR A 117 28.30 5.31 -9.85
CA TYR A 117 26.84 5.30 -9.69
C TYR A 117 26.39 6.65 -9.15
N GLU A 118 25.28 7.16 -9.68
CA GLU A 118 24.56 8.30 -9.15
C GLU A 118 23.16 7.87 -8.75
N PRO A 119 22.65 8.35 -7.60
CA PRO A 119 21.28 8.07 -7.19
C PRO A 119 20.28 8.58 -8.24
N VAL A 120 19.25 7.79 -8.53
CA VAL A 120 18.11 8.26 -9.34
C VAL A 120 17.39 9.38 -8.57
N GLU A 121 17.26 10.55 -9.18
CA GLU A 121 16.79 11.76 -8.52
C GLU A 121 15.28 11.69 -8.21
N ASN A 122 14.48 11.38 -9.24
CA ASN A 122 13.03 11.30 -9.13
C ASN A 122 12.61 9.90 -8.66
N MET A 123 12.58 9.73 -7.36
CA MET A 123 12.19 8.50 -6.71
C MET A 123 11.35 8.80 -5.47
N VAL A 124 10.33 7.98 -5.22
CA VAL A 124 9.38 8.13 -4.12
C VAL A 124 9.41 6.86 -3.26
N TYR A 125 9.37 7.01 -1.95
CA TYR A 125 9.01 5.93 -1.03
C TYR A 125 7.53 5.98 -0.73
N LEU A 126 6.78 4.94 -1.11
CA LEU A 126 5.33 4.87 -0.97
C LEU A 126 4.95 3.85 0.10
N TYR A 127 4.33 4.33 1.17
CA TYR A 127 3.94 3.52 2.32
C TYR A 127 2.41 3.47 2.41
N LYS A 128 1.80 2.32 2.13
CA LYS A 128 0.35 2.11 2.25
C LYS A 128 0.03 1.54 3.63
N ILE A 129 -0.12 2.43 4.61
CA ILE A 129 -0.23 2.06 6.03
C ILE A 129 -1.54 1.32 6.40
N HIS A 130 -2.53 1.29 5.51
CA HIS A 130 -3.76 0.50 5.67
C HIS A 130 -3.84 -0.68 4.68
N GLY A 131 -2.73 -1.02 4.02
CA GLY A 131 -2.72 -2.06 3.00
C GLY A 131 -3.15 -1.55 1.62
N SER A 132 -3.29 -2.47 0.69
CA SER A 132 -3.63 -2.17 -0.70
C SER A 132 -4.56 -3.22 -1.28
N VAL A 133 -5.37 -2.80 -2.25
CA VAL A 133 -6.30 -3.70 -2.95
C VAL A 133 -5.59 -4.85 -3.63
N ASN A 134 -4.34 -4.67 -4.06
CA ASN A 134 -3.53 -5.67 -4.75
C ASN A 134 -2.56 -6.45 -3.84
N TRP A 135 -2.70 -6.35 -2.53
CA TRP A 135 -1.91 -7.14 -1.58
C TRP A 135 -2.70 -8.33 -1.10
N ILE A 136 -2.13 -9.52 -1.19
CA ILE A 136 -2.77 -10.77 -0.78
C ILE A 136 -1.86 -11.59 0.14
N TYR A 137 -2.46 -12.38 1.04
CA TYR A 137 -1.73 -13.38 1.80
C TYR A 137 -1.44 -14.60 0.93
N ASN A 138 -0.20 -15.04 0.94
CA ASN A 138 0.21 -16.30 0.31
C ASN A 138 0.08 -17.44 1.31
N GLU A 139 -1.06 -18.11 1.32
CA GLU A 139 -1.34 -19.25 2.23
C GLU A 139 -0.45 -20.47 1.98
N SER A 140 0.12 -20.60 0.78
CA SER A 140 0.99 -21.73 0.41
C SER A 140 2.36 -21.70 1.06
N SER A 141 2.72 -20.60 1.71
CA SER A 141 4.07 -20.38 2.27
C SER A 141 4.13 -20.57 3.78
N HIS A 142 3.72 -21.73 4.28
CA HIS A 142 3.75 -22.05 5.73
C HIS A 142 5.11 -21.87 6.43
N ASN A 143 6.21 -21.72 5.68
CA ASN A 143 7.57 -21.53 6.20
C ASN A 143 8.25 -20.25 5.69
N SER A 144 7.53 -19.32 5.05
CA SER A 144 8.11 -18.10 4.50
C SER A 144 7.98 -16.94 5.49
N PHE A 145 9.08 -16.23 5.73
CA PHE A 145 9.07 -14.95 6.46
C PHE A 145 8.28 -13.87 5.71
N PHE A 146 8.07 -14.05 4.40
CA PHE A 146 7.41 -13.12 3.51
C PHE A 146 6.13 -13.76 2.97
N ASN A 147 5.03 -13.58 3.66
CA ASN A 147 3.74 -14.20 3.34
C ASN A 147 2.75 -13.24 2.65
N ILE A 148 3.15 -12.01 2.38
CA ILE A 148 2.33 -11.02 1.69
C ILE A 148 2.91 -10.78 0.30
N MET A 149 2.07 -10.91 -0.72
CA MET A 149 2.42 -10.71 -2.12
C MET A 149 1.69 -9.52 -2.72
N GLU A 150 2.35 -8.83 -3.64
CA GLU A 150 1.73 -7.86 -4.54
C GLU A 150 1.38 -8.55 -5.85
N VAL A 151 0.10 -8.44 -6.27
CA VAL A 151 -0.41 -9.02 -7.52
C VAL A 151 -0.72 -7.94 -8.54
N ASN A 152 -0.48 -8.24 -9.82
CA ASN A 152 -0.75 -7.30 -10.92
C ASN A 152 -2.21 -7.37 -11.42
N LYS A 153 -2.88 -8.50 -11.19
CA LYS A 153 -4.29 -8.70 -11.58
C LYS A 153 -5.02 -9.28 -10.39
N LEU A 154 -6.16 -8.69 -10.09
CA LEU A 154 -7.06 -9.13 -9.05
C LEU A 154 -8.06 -10.13 -9.64
N ASN A 155 -8.28 -11.22 -8.94
CA ASN A 155 -9.34 -12.17 -9.22
C ASN A 155 -10.51 -11.92 -8.26
N GLU A 156 -11.69 -12.42 -8.59
CA GLU A 156 -12.89 -12.25 -7.74
C GLU A 156 -12.73 -12.82 -6.32
N ASN A 157 -11.89 -13.83 -6.16
CA ASN A 157 -11.62 -14.48 -4.87
C ASN A 157 -10.54 -13.77 -4.02
N ASP A 158 -9.82 -12.81 -4.57
CA ASP A 158 -8.72 -12.12 -3.86
C ASP A 158 -9.22 -11.25 -2.71
N SER A 159 -10.49 -10.90 -2.70
CA SER A 159 -11.12 -10.19 -1.58
C SER A 159 -11.06 -10.96 -0.25
N GLU A 160 -11.02 -12.29 -0.27
CA GLU A 160 -10.94 -13.12 0.94
C GLU A 160 -9.52 -13.19 1.52
N SER A 161 -8.49 -13.07 0.67
CA SER A 161 -7.07 -13.09 1.05
C SER A 161 -6.43 -11.69 1.08
N GLY A 162 -7.21 -10.63 0.86
CA GLY A 162 -6.74 -9.24 0.78
C GLY A 162 -6.12 -8.72 2.07
N VAL A 163 -5.01 -8.00 1.93
CA VAL A 163 -4.29 -7.35 3.04
C VAL A 163 -4.75 -5.88 3.14
N ILE A 164 -5.92 -5.68 3.73
CA ILE A 164 -6.56 -4.36 3.88
C ILE A 164 -7.04 -4.19 5.32
N ILE A 165 -6.83 -3.01 5.89
CA ILE A 165 -7.47 -2.62 7.14
C ILE A 165 -8.85 -2.02 6.84
N TYR A 166 -9.88 -2.83 6.99
CA TYR A 166 -11.25 -2.36 6.89
C TYR A 166 -11.65 -1.49 8.11
N PRO A 167 -12.60 -0.55 7.97
CA PRO A 167 -13.09 0.29 9.07
C PRO A 167 -14.01 -0.52 10.01
N THR A 168 -13.45 -1.52 10.70
CA THR A 168 -14.19 -2.39 11.63
C THR A 168 -13.82 -2.10 13.08
N PRO A 169 -14.69 -2.38 14.07
CA PRO A 169 -14.38 -2.22 15.49
C PRO A 169 -13.19 -3.07 15.98
N THR A 170 -12.88 -4.18 15.28
CA THR A 170 -11.78 -5.10 15.59
C THR A 170 -10.46 -4.70 14.92
N LYS A 171 -10.38 -3.48 14.40
CA LYS A 171 -9.24 -2.94 13.65
C LYS A 171 -7.90 -3.12 14.39
N GLN A 172 -7.89 -2.95 15.71
CA GLN A 172 -6.67 -3.04 16.52
C GLN A 172 -5.95 -4.39 16.39
N ASN A 173 -6.67 -5.49 16.36
CA ASN A 173 -6.05 -6.82 16.31
C ASN A 173 -5.38 -7.12 14.96
N LYS A 174 -5.92 -6.59 13.85
CA LYS A 174 -5.35 -6.76 12.50
C LYS A 174 -4.15 -5.83 12.26
N SER A 175 -4.13 -4.64 12.89
CA SER A 175 -3.03 -3.67 12.75
C SER A 175 -1.78 -3.98 13.58
N LEU A 176 -1.83 -5.00 14.45
CA LEU A 176 -0.69 -5.43 15.29
C LEU A 176 0.23 -6.44 14.59
N GLY A 177 -0.11 -6.88 13.37
CA GLY A 177 0.68 -7.82 12.57
C GLY A 177 1.41 -7.17 11.39
N ALA A 178 2.32 -7.90 10.77
CA ALA A 178 2.90 -7.49 9.50
C ALA A 178 1.81 -7.40 8.40
N PRO A 179 1.90 -6.44 7.47
CA PRO A 179 2.98 -5.46 7.27
C PRO A 179 2.80 -4.17 8.08
N TYR A 180 1.70 -4.01 8.80
CA TYR A 180 1.24 -2.73 9.35
C TYR A 180 2.19 -2.19 10.43
N VAL A 181 2.67 -3.04 11.34
CA VAL A 181 3.62 -2.65 12.39
C VAL A 181 4.89 -2.07 11.78
N ASP A 182 5.40 -2.68 10.72
CA ASP A 182 6.61 -2.22 10.05
C ASP A 182 6.37 -0.88 9.35
N LEU A 183 5.23 -0.72 8.67
CA LEU A 183 4.85 0.53 8.00
C LEU A 183 4.63 1.68 8.98
N PHE A 184 4.00 1.42 10.14
CA PHE A 184 3.87 2.42 11.20
C PHE A 184 5.21 2.78 11.84
N ARG A 185 6.10 1.81 12.00
CA ARG A 185 7.48 2.07 12.48
C ARG A 185 8.23 2.97 11.51
N GLU A 186 8.14 2.71 10.22
CA GLU A 186 8.74 3.59 9.19
C GLU A 186 8.17 5.00 9.26
N PHE A 187 6.85 5.15 9.42
CA PHE A 187 6.23 6.47 9.62
C PHE A 187 6.81 7.21 10.82
N GLN A 188 6.92 6.55 11.98
CA GLN A 188 7.50 7.14 13.17
C GLN A 188 8.97 7.52 12.95
N HIS A 189 9.78 6.67 12.32
CA HIS A 189 11.17 6.97 12.00
C HIS A 189 11.30 8.20 11.12
N LYS A 190 10.48 8.31 10.07
CA LYS A 190 10.49 9.46 9.16
C LYS A 190 10.10 10.76 9.85
N LEU A 191 9.18 10.73 10.79
CA LEU A 191 8.81 11.93 11.59
C LEU A 191 9.92 12.39 12.53
N LEU A 192 10.80 11.49 12.98
CA LEU A 192 11.90 11.79 13.89
C LEU A 192 13.18 12.24 13.17
N GLU A 193 13.25 12.17 11.85
CA GLU A 193 14.38 12.64 11.07
C GLU A 193 14.53 14.17 11.22
N HIS A 194 15.77 14.65 11.29
CA HIS A 194 16.07 16.08 11.41
C HIS A 194 15.53 16.86 10.18
N ASN A 195 15.00 18.04 10.42
CA ASN A 195 14.45 18.92 9.38
C ASN A 195 13.30 18.30 8.57
N THR A 196 12.49 17.48 9.20
CA THR A 196 11.31 16.87 8.59
C THR A 196 10.13 17.81 8.62
N VAL A 197 9.40 17.90 7.51
CA VAL A 197 8.12 18.61 7.40
C VAL A 197 7.05 17.63 6.98
N LEU A 198 5.98 17.51 7.76
CA LEU A 198 4.81 16.70 7.46
C LEU A 198 3.72 17.54 6.79
N PHE A 199 3.35 17.18 5.58
CA PHE A 199 2.15 17.69 4.92
C PHE A 199 1.02 16.68 5.05
N VAL A 200 -0.11 17.10 5.60
CA VAL A 200 -1.30 16.25 5.75
C VAL A 200 -2.34 16.71 4.73
N ILE A 201 -2.80 15.79 3.87
CA ILE A 201 -3.69 16.08 2.77
C ILE A 201 -4.92 15.16 2.87
N GLY A 202 -6.12 15.74 2.76
CA GLY A 202 -7.38 14.99 2.76
C GLY A 202 -7.81 14.44 4.12
N TYR A 203 -7.21 14.91 5.21
CA TYR A 203 -7.58 14.53 6.57
C TYR A 203 -8.51 15.58 7.20
N SER A 204 -9.61 15.11 7.77
CA SER A 204 -10.52 15.94 8.55
C SER A 204 -10.19 15.80 10.04
N PHE A 205 -9.74 16.88 10.65
CA PHE A 205 -9.57 16.97 12.10
C PHE A 205 -10.96 17.19 12.71
N SER A 206 -11.52 16.17 13.34
CA SER A 206 -12.80 16.25 14.08
C SER A 206 -12.56 16.32 15.57
#